data_29645c33f7a7a652ab391ef758fd76b7
#
_entry.id   29645c33f7a7a652ab391ef758fd76b7
#
_cell.length_a   1.000
_cell.length_b   1.000
_cell.length_c   1.000
_cell.angle_alpha   90.00
_cell.angle_beta   90.00
_cell.angle_gamma   90.00
#
_symmetry.space_group_name_H-M   'P 1'
#
loop_
_entity.id
_entity.type
_entity.pdbx_description
1 polymer ?
#
loop_
_entity_poly.entity_id
_entity_poly.type
_entity_poly.pdbx_seq_one_letter_code
_entity_poly.pdbx_strand_id
1 'polypeptide(L)'
;MQSVKEGKEWNLYHRVEKKKAEAEGRPPKACKMLDAEELWDQIAYAAWASADPGTQYHDTINEWHTCPADGEIKASNPCSEYMFLDNTACNLASLNLIK
;
A
#
# COMPACT_ATOMS: atom_id res chain seq x y z
N MET A 1 9.03 -3.35 4.76
CA MET A 1 9.69 -3.27 6.10
C MET A 1 10.72 -4.37 6.34
N GLN A 2 10.46 -5.63 6.00
CA GLN A 2 11.46 -6.70 6.20
C GLN A 2 12.75 -6.44 5.42
N SER A 3 12.66 -6.05 4.13
CA SER A 3 13.84 -5.73 3.31
C SER A 3 14.66 -4.57 3.89
N VAL A 4 14.00 -3.56 4.49
CA VAL A 4 14.68 -2.45 5.18
C VAL A 4 15.46 -2.96 6.39
N LYS A 5 14.82 -3.78 7.24
CA LYS A 5 15.47 -4.35 8.44
C LYS A 5 16.65 -5.28 8.14
N GLU A 6 16.62 -5.91 6.97
CA GLU A 6 17.62 -6.86 6.53
C GLU A 6 18.67 -6.25 5.60
N GLY A 7 18.57 -4.94 5.28
CA GLY A 7 19.49 -4.25 4.36
C GLY A 7 19.47 -4.85 2.95
N LYS A 8 18.30 -5.23 2.45
CA LYS A 8 18.13 -5.87 1.15
C LYS A 8 17.68 -4.87 0.08
N GLU A 9 17.90 -5.27 -1.18
CA GLU A 9 17.36 -4.57 -2.33
C GLU A 9 15.83 -4.73 -2.43
N TRP A 10 15.19 -3.71 -3.01
CA TRP A 10 13.78 -3.70 -3.35
C TRP A 10 13.59 -3.64 -4.86
N ASN A 11 12.93 -4.63 -5.42
CA ASN A 11 12.69 -4.72 -6.86
C ASN A 11 11.43 -3.98 -7.27
N LEU A 12 11.55 -3.16 -8.30
CA LEU A 12 10.43 -2.51 -8.97
C LEU A 12 10.06 -3.25 -10.24
N TYR A 13 8.76 -3.34 -10.51
CA TYR A 13 8.21 -4.06 -11.66
C TYR A 13 7.22 -3.18 -12.42
N HIS A 14 7.26 -3.23 -13.74
CA HIS A 14 6.17 -2.67 -14.54
C HIS A 14 4.89 -3.50 -14.34
N ARG A 15 3.75 -2.82 -14.21
CA ARG A 15 2.45 -3.47 -13.97
C ARG A 15 2.10 -4.50 -15.05
N VAL A 16 2.39 -4.19 -16.31
CA VAL A 16 2.12 -5.09 -17.44
C VAL A 16 2.99 -6.34 -17.36
N GLU A 17 4.27 -6.20 -17.02
CA GLU A 17 5.19 -7.32 -16.83
C GLU A 17 4.75 -8.22 -15.66
N LYS A 18 4.32 -7.63 -14.55
CA LYS A 18 3.81 -8.40 -13.40
C LYS A 18 2.60 -9.24 -13.77
N LYS A 19 1.61 -8.67 -14.49
CA LYS A 19 0.43 -9.40 -14.97
C LYS A 19 0.76 -10.50 -15.98
N LYS A 20 1.69 -10.24 -16.91
CA LYS A 20 2.16 -11.23 -17.87
C LYS A 20 2.85 -12.41 -17.19
N ALA A 21 3.77 -12.12 -16.29
CA ALA A 21 4.51 -13.13 -15.55
C ALA A 21 3.58 -14.01 -14.71
N GLU A 22 2.58 -13.40 -14.06
CA GLU A 22 1.55 -14.11 -13.30
C GLU A 22 0.72 -15.05 -14.17
N ALA A 23 0.28 -14.59 -15.37
CA ALA A 23 -0.44 -15.40 -16.34
C ALA A 23 0.40 -16.55 -16.93
N GLU A 24 1.71 -16.35 -17.06
CA GLU A 24 2.66 -17.33 -17.62
C GLU A 24 3.28 -18.24 -16.53
N GLY A 25 2.95 -18.01 -15.23
CA GLY A 25 3.48 -18.79 -14.10
C GLY A 25 4.99 -18.66 -13.89
N ARG A 26 5.60 -17.56 -14.31
CA ARG A 26 7.02 -17.25 -14.15
C ARG A 26 7.25 -16.07 -13.20
N PRO A 27 8.45 -15.93 -12.60
CA PRO A 27 8.77 -14.75 -11.83
C PRO A 27 8.83 -13.50 -12.75
N PRO A 28 8.29 -12.34 -12.30
CA PRO A 28 8.36 -11.10 -13.05
C PRO A 28 9.80 -10.58 -13.12
N LYS A 29 10.15 -9.96 -14.26
CA LYS A 29 11.46 -9.32 -14.44
C LYS A 29 11.45 -7.92 -13.83
N ALA A 30 12.34 -7.67 -12.89
CA ALA A 30 12.51 -6.35 -12.30
C ALA A 30 12.96 -5.33 -13.36
N CYS A 31 12.34 -4.15 -13.38
CA CYS A 31 12.76 -3.04 -14.23
C CYS A 31 13.82 -2.15 -13.56
N LYS A 32 13.84 -2.13 -12.23
CA LYS A 32 14.81 -1.40 -11.42
C LYS A 32 14.93 -2.07 -10.05
N MET A 33 16.11 -2.02 -9.49
CA MET A 33 16.38 -2.39 -8.09
C MET A 33 16.81 -1.15 -7.32
N LEU A 34 16.30 -0.99 -6.11
CA LEU A 34 16.64 0.09 -5.19
C LEU A 34 17.13 -0.52 -3.88
N ASP A 35 18.02 0.17 -3.20
CA ASP A 35 18.33 -0.12 -1.82
C ASP A 35 17.10 0.20 -0.96
N ALA A 36 16.65 -0.76 -0.14
CA ALA A 36 15.42 -0.61 0.62
C ALA A 36 15.58 0.37 1.78
N GLU A 37 16.75 0.45 2.38
CA GLU A 37 17.06 1.37 3.48
C GLU A 37 17.12 2.81 2.96
N GLU A 38 17.82 3.05 1.85
CA GLU A 38 17.86 4.36 1.19
C GLU A 38 16.46 4.83 0.76
N LEU A 39 15.65 3.95 0.19
CA LEU A 39 14.27 4.27 -0.16
C LEU A 39 13.44 4.64 1.07
N TRP A 40 13.62 3.92 2.17
CA TRP A 40 12.92 4.21 3.43
C TRP A 40 13.34 5.56 4.02
N ASP A 41 14.62 5.89 3.97
CA ASP A 41 15.13 7.19 4.41
C ASP A 41 14.57 8.35 3.59
N GLN A 42 14.43 8.19 2.28
CA GLN A 42 13.78 9.16 1.42
C GLN A 42 12.30 9.36 1.78
N ILE A 43 11.56 8.28 2.07
CA ILE A 43 10.17 8.33 2.54
C ILE A 43 10.08 9.06 3.88
N ALA A 44 10.93 8.71 4.83
CA ALA A 44 10.95 9.31 6.16
C ALA A 44 11.29 10.82 6.09
N TYR A 45 12.26 11.19 5.28
CA TYR A 45 12.63 12.59 5.07
C TYR A 45 11.49 13.39 4.45
N ALA A 46 10.84 12.86 3.41
CA ALA A 46 9.69 13.53 2.78
C ALA A 46 8.53 13.72 3.76
N ALA A 47 8.23 12.69 4.56
CA ALA A 47 7.19 12.76 5.58
C ALA A 47 7.51 13.80 6.66
N TRP A 48 8.76 13.91 7.08
CA TRP A 48 9.20 14.94 8.02
C TRP A 48 9.09 16.35 7.42
N ALA A 49 9.50 16.53 6.15
CA ALA A 49 9.53 17.85 5.51
C ALA A 49 8.17 18.37 5.07
N SER A 50 7.23 17.50 4.68
CA SER A 50 5.96 17.87 4.04
C SER A 50 4.72 17.14 4.58
N ALA A 51 4.86 16.26 5.57
CA ALA A 51 3.84 15.35 6.07
C ALA A 51 3.34 14.32 5.03
N ASP A 52 3.99 14.20 3.89
CA ASP A 52 3.72 13.23 2.84
C ASP A 52 5.01 12.47 2.46
N PRO A 53 4.89 11.20 2.04
CA PRO A 53 3.70 10.36 1.96
C PRO A 53 3.28 9.76 3.30
N GLY A 54 2.00 9.39 3.43
CA GLY A 54 1.54 8.46 4.44
C GLY A 54 1.97 7.02 4.10
N THR A 55 2.18 6.20 5.13
CA THR A 55 2.53 4.79 4.95
C THR A 55 1.43 3.89 5.49
N GLN A 56 1.14 2.82 4.76
CA GLN A 56 0.14 1.83 5.13
C GLN A 56 0.73 0.43 5.00
N TYR A 57 0.41 -0.41 5.96
CA TYR A 57 0.95 -1.75 6.04
C TYR A 57 -0.11 -2.75 5.61
N HIS A 58 -0.04 -3.17 4.34
CA HIS A 58 -0.99 -4.04 3.69
C HIS A 58 -1.32 -5.31 4.48
N ASP A 59 -0.33 -6.01 4.97
CA ASP A 59 -0.53 -7.27 5.68
C ASP A 59 -1.26 -7.05 7.01
N THR A 60 -0.87 -6.02 7.76
CA THR A 60 -1.52 -5.66 9.02
C THR A 60 -2.97 -5.22 8.82
N ILE A 61 -3.24 -4.43 7.76
CA ILE A 61 -4.59 -3.99 7.42
C ILE A 61 -5.48 -5.19 7.11
N ASN A 62 -5.00 -6.14 6.33
CA ASN A 62 -5.75 -7.34 5.97
C ASN A 62 -5.88 -8.34 7.12
N GLU A 63 -4.95 -8.37 8.08
CA GLU A 63 -5.08 -9.13 9.32
C GLU A 63 -6.27 -8.65 10.15
N TRP A 64 -6.51 -7.34 10.17
CA TRP A 64 -7.63 -6.71 10.91
C TRP A 64 -8.91 -6.57 10.08
N HIS A 65 -8.92 -7.07 8.85
CA HIS A 65 -10.07 -6.99 7.96
C HIS A 65 -11.27 -7.76 8.52
N THR A 66 -12.44 -7.11 8.60
CA THR A 66 -13.65 -7.66 9.23
C THR A 66 -14.48 -8.56 8.32
N CYS A 67 -14.27 -8.50 6.99
CA CYS A 67 -14.95 -9.34 6.00
C CYS A 67 -13.98 -9.91 4.95
N PRO A 68 -13.01 -10.73 5.34
CA PRO A 68 -11.96 -11.22 4.44
C PRO A 68 -12.47 -12.12 3.31
N ALA A 69 -13.66 -12.70 3.46
CA ALA A 69 -14.29 -13.53 2.43
C ALA A 69 -14.73 -12.73 1.18
N ASP A 70 -14.93 -11.42 1.32
CA ASP A 70 -15.37 -10.53 0.23
C ASP A 70 -14.22 -10.04 -0.63
N GLY A 71 -12.98 -10.21 -0.18
CA GLY A 71 -11.79 -9.82 -0.93
C GLY A 71 -10.69 -9.23 -0.04
N GLU A 72 -9.64 -8.75 -0.68
CA GLU A 72 -8.47 -8.15 -0.07
C GLU A 72 -8.55 -6.62 -0.13
N ILE A 73 -8.27 -5.95 0.99
CA ILE A 73 -8.16 -4.49 1.03
C ILE A 73 -6.87 -4.06 0.32
N LYS A 74 -7.01 -3.16 -0.68
CA LYS A 74 -5.90 -2.70 -1.53
C LYS A 74 -5.76 -1.18 -1.60
N ALA A 75 -6.70 -0.45 -1.03
CA ALA A 75 -6.73 1.01 -1.10
C ALA A 75 -7.31 1.64 0.17
N SER A 76 -7.11 2.93 0.32
CA SER A 76 -7.76 3.76 1.33
C SER A 76 -8.20 5.09 0.74
N ASN A 77 -9.03 5.84 1.48
CA ASN A 77 -9.24 7.25 1.20
C ASN A 77 -8.00 8.09 1.59
N PRO A 78 -7.90 9.36 1.18
CA PRO A 78 -6.71 10.18 1.42
C PRO A 78 -6.31 10.32 2.88
N CYS A 79 -7.28 10.41 3.80
CA CYS A 79 -7.00 10.55 5.22
C CYS A 79 -6.81 9.21 5.97
N SER A 80 -6.95 8.09 5.26
CA SER A 80 -6.72 6.72 5.76
C SER A 80 -7.66 6.26 6.88
N GLU A 81 -8.81 6.89 7.04
CA GLU A 81 -9.83 6.45 8.00
C GLU A 81 -10.73 5.34 7.47
N TYR A 82 -10.72 5.10 6.16
CA TYR A 82 -11.48 4.02 5.53
C TYR A 82 -10.63 3.20 4.58
N MET A 83 -10.58 1.89 4.81
CA MET A 83 -9.85 0.93 4.01
C MET A 83 -10.81 0.22 3.06
N PHE A 84 -10.52 0.29 1.75
CA PHE A 84 -11.43 -0.11 0.68
C PHE A 84 -11.22 -1.53 0.17
N LEU A 85 -12.34 -2.23 -0.05
CA LEU A 85 -12.42 -3.29 -1.06
C LEU A 85 -12.64 -2.68 -2.44
N ASP A 86 -12.23 -3.38 -3.49
CA ASP A 86 -12.54 -3.01 -4.86
C ASP A 86 -14.07 -2.93 -5.07
N ASN A 87 -14.52 -2.02 -5.93
CA ASN A 87 -15.93 -1.80 -6.25
C ASN A 87 -16.82 -1.42 -5.04
N THR A 88 -16.26 -0.75 -4.06
CA THR A 88 -16.98 -0.19 -2.91
C THR A 88 -16.93 1.32 -2.89
N ALA A 89 -17.79 1.93 -2.09
CA ALA A 89 -17.87 3.37 -1.92
C ALA A 89 -17.97 3.74 -0.43
N CYS A 90 -17.49 4.93 -0.08
CA CYS A 90 -17.64 5.52 1.24
C CYS A 90 -18.80 6.53 1.22
N ASN A 91 -19.86 6.25 1.99
CA ASN A 91 -20.95 7.18 2.22
C ASN A 91 -20.64 8.05 3.45
N LEU A 92 -20.67 9.36 3.27
CA LEU A 92 -20.42 10.31 4.35
C LEU A 92 -21.74 10.95 4.82
N ALA A 93 -21.86 11.12 6.14
CA ALA A 93 -22.97 11.85 6.73
C ALA A 93 -22.48 12.65 7.95
N SER A 94 -23.12 13.80 8.16
CA SER A 94 -22.86 14.63 9.34
C SER A 94 -24.19 14.99 10.01
N LEU A 95 -24.23 14.81 11.32
CA LEU A 95 -25.39 15.18 12.14
C LEU A 95 -25.10 16.48 12.88
N ASN A 96 -26.04 17.44 12.83
CA ASN A 96 -25.95 18.65 13.64
C ASN A 96 -26.49 18.36 15.04
N LEU A 97 -25.59 18.24 16.00
CA LEU A 97 -25.92 17.93 17.40
C LEU A 97 -26.29 19.17 18.25
N ILE A 98 -26.26 20.36 17.66
CA ILE A 98 -26.53 21.63 18.38
C ILE A 98 -28.06 21.92 18.45
N LYS A 99 -28.85 21.30 17.58
CA LYS A 99 -30.32 21.45 17.56
C LYS A 99 -31.01 20.21 18.08
#